data_7fd6affeaf210e1582ee3ed78da471b1
#
_entry.id   7fd6affeaf210e1582ee3ed78da471b1
#
_cell.length_a   1.000
_cell.length_b   1.000
_cell.length_c   1.000
_cell.angle_alpha   90.00
_cell.angle_beta   90.00
_cell.angle_gamma   90.00
#
_symmetry.space_group_name_H-M   'P 1'
#
loop_
_entity.id
_entity.type
_entity.pdbx_description
1 polymer ?
#
loop_
_entity_poly.entity_id
_entity_poly.type
_entity_poly.pdbx_seq_one_letter_code
_entity_poly.pdbx_strand_id
1 'polypeptide(L)'
;MSYAVIRTGGKQYRVSPGELLRVESLPGEVGGEFAFSEVLLTSIDGAVQVGTPLVTGVTVIARIVQHGKEKKILVFKKKRRKNYRRRRGHRQHFTAVQIKDINLGG
;
A
#
# COMPACT_ATOMS: atom_id res chain seq x y z
N MET A 1 -10.24 18.19 -1.95
CA MET A 1 -9.64 17.02 -1.50
C MET A 1 -9.17 16.15 -2.61
N SER A 2 -8.03 15.54 -2.44
CA SER A 2 -7.42 14.74 -3.50
C SER A 2 -7.11 13.35 -3.02
N TYR A 3 -7.31 12.38 -3.89
CA TYR A 3 -6.95 11.03 -3.55
C TYR A 3 -6.62 10.26 -4.82
N ALA A 4 -6.02 9.12 -4.68
CA ALA A 4 -5.72 8.24 -5.78
C ALA A 4 -5.98 6.80 -5.35
N VAL A 5 -6.19 5.92 -6.30
CA VAL A 5 -6.30 4.51 -6.01
C VAL A 5 -5.08 3.87 -6.64
N ILE A 6 -4.29 3.19 -5.84
CA ILE A 6 -3.08 2.54 -6.33
C ILE A 6 -3.23 1.03 -6.17
N ARG A 7 -2.42 0.30 -6.91
CA ARG A 7 -2.39 -1.14 -6.78
C ARG A 7 -0.97 -1.55 -6.43
N THR A 8 -0.82 -2.31 -5.36
CA THR A 8 0.47 -2.79 -4.96
C THR A 8 0.27 -4.11 -4.22
N GLY A 9 1.15 -5.07 -4.45
CA GLY A 9 1.04 -6.36 -3.80
C GLY A 9 -0.25 -7.09 -4.09
N GLY A 10 -0.83 -6.84 -5.25
CA GLY A 10 -2.07 -7.50 -5.61
C GLY A 10 -3.31 -6.89 -4.96
N LYS A 11 -3.17 -5.79 -4.25
CA LYS A 11 -4.31 -5.16 -3.61
C LYS A 11 -4.42 -3.72 -4.02
N GLN A 12 -5.60 -3.16 -3.90
CA GLN A 12 -5.85 -1.79 -4.25
C GLN A 12 -6.10 -0.98 -3.00
N TYR A 13 -5.58 0.23 -2.99
CA TYR A 13 -5.72 1.10 -1.83
C TYR A 13 -6.09 2.50 -2.27
N ARG A 14 -6.97 3.14 -1.54
CA ARG A 14 -7.30 4.52 -1.78
C ARG A 14 -6.44 5.35 -0.86
N VAL A 15 -5.67 6.26 -1.39
CA VAL A 15 -4.71 7.03 -0.60
C VAL A 15 -4.85 8.52 -0.81
N SER A 16 -4.56 9.29 0.20
CA SER A 16 -4.54 10.74 0.13
C SER A 16 -3.26 11.23 0.76
N PRO A 17 -2.76 12.41 0.37
CA PRO A 17 -1.54 12.93 0.95
C PRO A 17 -1.65 13.03 2.46
N GLY A 18 -0.62 12.62 3.14
CA GLY A 18 -0.58 12.66 4.59
C GLY A 18 -1.00 11.36 5.27
N GLU A 19 -1.62 10.46 4.54
CA GLU A 19 -2.07 9.22 5.14
C GLU A 19 -0.95 8.24 5.37
N LEU A 20 -1.10 7.45 6.42
CA LEU A 20 -0.16 6.36 6.66
C LEU A 20 -0.81 5.08 6.16
N LEU A 21 -0.05 4.27 5.47
CA LEU A 21 -0.58 3.08 4.86
C LEU A 21 0.36 1.92 5.06
N ARG A 22 -0.17 0.75 5.31
CA ARG A 22 0.65 -0.43 5.45
C ARG A 22 0.40 -1.31 4.24
N VAL A 23 1.44 -1.63 3.50
CA VAL A 23 1.31 -2.44 2.31
C VAL A 23 2.26 -3.62 2.39
N GLU A 24 2.23 -4.51 1.43
CA GLU A 24 3.14 -5.61 1.41
C GLU A 24 4.54 -5.07 1.21
N SER A 25 5.51 -5.80 1.66
CA SER A 25 6.88 -5.34 1.68
C SER A 25 7.34 -4.69 0.40
N LEU A 26 7.97 -3.56 0.50
CA LEU A 26 8.49 -2.81 -0.63
C LEU A 26 10.00 -2.68 -0.47
N PRO A 27 10.71 -2.47 -1.58
CA PRO A 27 12.14 -2.28 -1.52
C PRO A 27 12.44 -0.86 -1.06
N GLY A 28 13.61 -0.63 -0.55
CA GLY A 28 14.03 0.70 -0.15
C GLY A 28 14.32 0.76 1.33
N GLU A 29 14.81 1.89 1.77
CA GLU A 29 15.18 2.06 3.16
C GLU A 29 14.26 3.01 3.87
N VAL A 30 14.15 2.85 5.16
CA VAL A 30 13.34 3.75 5.97
C VAL A 30 13.88 5.15 5.79
N GLY A 31 13.00 6.08 5.57
CA GLY A 31 13.36 7.46 5.29
C GLY A 31 13.43 7.75 3.81
N GLY A 32 13.47 6.73 2.97
CA GLY A 32 13.54 6.93 1.54
C GLY A 32 12.17 7.09 0.93
N GLU A 33 12.14 7.45 -0.33
CA GLU A 33 10.88 7.63 -1.02
C GLU A 33 10.63 6.48 -1.97
N PHE A 34 9.38 6.17 -2.19
CA PHE A 34 8.97 5.13 -3.09
C PHE A 34 7.84 5.69 -3.96
N ALA A 35 7.92 5.45 -5.25
CA ALA A 35 6.89 5.95 -6.15
C ALA A 35 6.03 4.78 -6.61
N PHE A 36 4.73 4.86 -6.34
CA PHE A 36 3.81 3.85 -6.81
C PHE A 36 3.38 4.27 -8.21
N SER A 37 3.65 3.46 -9.20
CA SER A 37 3.33 3.80 -10.57
C SER A 37 2.05 3.17 -11.08
N GLU A 38 1.51 2.19 -10.37
CA GLU A 38 0.28 1.58 -10.82
C GLU A 38 -0.90 2.32 -10.21
N VAL A 39 -1.26 3.41 -10.82
CA VAL A 39 -2.34 4.26 -10.33
C VAL A 39 -3.55 4.01 -11.18
N LEU A 40 -4.64 3.56 -10.58
CA LEU A 40 -5.83 3.18 -11.31
C LEU A 40 -6.81 4.32 -11.47
N LEU A 41 -6.77 5.26 -10.56
CA LEU A 41 -7.71 6.36 -10.59
C LEU A 41 -7.16 7.52 -9.80
N THR A 42 -7.43 8.74 -10.22
CA THR A 42 -7.10 9.90 -9.42
C THR A 42 -8.31 10.81 -9.33
N SER A 43 -8.45 11.50 -8.22
CA SER A 43 -9.46 12.51 -8.06
C SER A 43 -8.75 13.68 -7.42
N ILE A 44 -8.53 14.74 -8.19
CA ILE A 44 -7.79 15.90 -7.72
C ILE A 44 -8.72 17.09 -7.79
N ASP A 45 -9.07 17.62 -6.65
CA ASP A 45 -9.96 18.78 -6.57
C ASP A 45 -11.19 18.63 -7.44
N GLY A 46 -11.76 17.45 -7.40
CA GLY A 46 -12.99 17.20 -8.14
C GLY A 46 -12.79 16.68 -9.55
N ALA A 47 -11.59 16.72 -10.07
CA ALA A 47 -11.35 16.22 -11.41
C ALA A 47 -10.92 14.75 -11.32
N VAL A 48 -11.73 13.87 -11.86
CA VAL A 48 -11.50 12.45 -11.77
C VAL A 48 -10.94 11.89 -13.06
N GLN A 49 -9.89 11.09 -12.98
CA GLN A 49 -9.36 10.39 -14.11
C GLN A 49 -9.33 8.90 -13.80
N VAL A 50 -9.84 8.09 -14.67
CA VAL A 50 -9.88 6.65 -14.46
C VAL A 50 -8.98 6.00 -15.47
N GLY A 51 -8.12 5.10 -15.03
CA GLY A 51 -7.18 4.44 -15.93
C GLY A 51 -7.79 3.29 -16.68
N THR A 52 -7.15 2.90 -17.79
CA THR A 52 -7.60 1.78 -18.58
C THR A 52 -6.39 0.98 -18.99
N PRO A 53 -5.83 0.24 -18.09
CA PRO A 53 -6.18 0.14 -16.69
C PRO A 53 -5.49 1.16 -15.81
N LEU A 54 -4.43 1.79 -16.28
CA LEU A 54 -3.67 2.70 -15.43
C LEU A 54 -3.75 4.12 -15.95
N VAL A 55 -3.68 5.07 -15.03
CA VAL A 55 -3.65 6.47 -15.41
C VAL A 55 -2.23 6.77 -15.80
N THR A 56 -2.02 7.20 -17.02
CA THR A 56 -0.70 7.42 -17.56
C THR A 56 -0.03 8.65 -16.99
N GLY A 57 1.24 8.51 -16.67
CA GLY A 57 2.01 9.67 -16.24
C GLY A 57 1.81 10.09 -14.79
N VAL A 58 1.05 9.34 -14.03
CA VAL A 58 0.79 9.71 -12.65
C VAL A 58 1.50 8.75 -11.73
N THR A 59 2.11 9.26 -10.68
CA THR A 59 2.71 8.42 -9.65
C THR A 59 2.30 8.95 -8.30
N VAL A 60 2.29 8.08 -7.31
CA VAL A 60 2.01 8.48 -5.95
C VAL A 60 3.33 8.32 -5.18
N ILE A 61 3.79 9.41 -4.59
CA ILE A 61 5.05 9.42 -3.88
C ILE A 61 4.80 9.21 -2.40
N ALA A 62 5.52 8.27 -1.83
CA ALA A 62 5.37 7.96 -0.42
C ALA A 62 6.73 7.85 0.22
N ARG A 63 6.79 8.07 1.54
CA ARG A 63 8.01 7.94 2.25
C ARG A 63 7.94 6.71 3.08
N ILE A 64 8.97 5.89 3.07
CA ILE A 64 8.98 4.66 3.83
C ILE A 64 9.23 4.98 5.27
N VAL A 65 8.31 4.60 6.13
CA VAL A 65 8.39 4.90 7.54
C VAL A 65 8.90 3.71 8.33
N GLN A 66 8.57 2.53 7.92
CA GLN A 66 8.92 1.36 8.68
C GLN A 66 8.80 0.09 7.84
N HIS A 67 9.69 -0.84 8.04
CA HIS A 67 9.56 -2.18 7.51
C HIS A 67 9.33 -3.09 8.71
N GLY A 68 8.50 -4.07 8.59
CA GLY A 68 8.24 -4.95 9.72
C GLY A 68 7.60 -6.25 9.34
N LYS A 69 7.28 -7.04 10.34
CA LYS A 69 6.59 -8.28 10.17
C LYS A 69 5.39 -8.22 11.04
N GLU A 70 4.28 -8.69 10.53
CA GLU A 70 3.10 -8.67 11.33
C GLU A 70 3.22 -9.68 12.42
N LYS A 71 2.66 -9.35 13.60
CA LYS A 71 2.71 -10.20 14.66
C LYS A 71 1.95 -11.43 14.38
N LYS A 72 2.39 -12.57 14.84
CA LYS A 72 1.67 -13.72 14.60
C LYS A 72 0.44 -13.68 15.39
N ILE A 73 -0.62 -13.81 14.83
CA ILE A 73 -1.85 -13.76 15.52
C ILE A 73 -2.08 -14.93 16.27
N LEU A 74 -2.36 -14.79 17.45
CA LEU A 74 -2.65 -15.82 18.23
C LEU A 74 -3.92 -16.37 18.13
N VAL A 75 -4.67 -15.89 17.41
CA VAL A 75 -5.93 -16.35 17.25
C VAL A 75 -6.02 -17.72 17.02
N PHE A 76 -5.06 -18.21 16.60
CA PHE A 76 -5.17 -19.44 16.21
C PHE A 76 -5.53 -20.27 17.29
N LYS A 77 -5.61 -19.78 18.32
CA LYS A 77 -5.95 -20.46 19.35
C LYS A 77 -7.12 -21.17 19.12
N LYS A 78 -7.82 -20.78 18.33
CA LYS A 78 -8.95 -21.38 18.12
C LYS A 78 -8.71 -22.48 17.39
N LYS A 79 -7.84 -22.68 17.22
CA LYS A 79 -7.62 -23.38 16.50
C LYS A 79 -7.39 -24.67 16.50
N ARG A 80 -7.58 -25.15 16.95
CA ARG A 80 -7.51 -26.35 16.94
C ARG A 80 -7.65 -26.93 15.67
N ARG A 81 -7.90 -26.25 14.72
CA ARG A 81 -8.14 -26.73 13.51
C ARG A 81 -6.91 -27.02 12.84
N LYS A 82 -6.77 -28.00 12.11
CA LYS A 82 -5.66 -28.27 11.38
C LYS A 82 -5.25 -27.28 10.43
N ASN A 83 -6.07 -26.76 9.71
CA ASN A 83 -5.70 -25.81 8.71
C ASN A 83 -5.02 -24.71 9.39
N TYR A 84 -5.23 -24.50 10.64
CA TYR A 84 -4.68 -23.50 11.30
C TYR A 84 -3.24 -23.79 11.43
N ARG A 85 -2.83 -24.93 11.69
CA ARG A 85 -1.54 -25.20 11.78
C ARG A 85 -0.75 -24.88 10.60
N ARG A 86 -1.24 -25.00 9.47
CA ARG A 86 -0.56 -24.69 8.33
C ARG A 86 -0.12 -23.31 8.34
N ARG A 87 -0.79 -22.44 8.86
CA ARG A 87 -0.42 -21.11 8.82
C ARG A 87 0.38 -20.77 9.97
N ARG A 88 0.52 -21.53 10.92
CA ARG A 88 1.18 -21.22 12.01
C ARG A 88 2.49 -20.61 11.84
N GLY A 89 3.33 -20.76 11.25
CA GLY A 89 4.56 -20.09 11.24
C GLY A 89 4.65 -18.96 10.30
N HIS A 90 3.58 -18.65 9.65
CA HIS A 90 3.61 -17.61 8.65
C HIS A 90 3.62 -16.22 9.24
N ARG A 91 4.52 -15.36 8.78
CA ARG A 91 4.54 -13.99 9.17
C ARG A 91 4.57 -13.16 7.95
N GLN A 92 3.71 -12.19 7.87
CA GLN A 92 3.61 -11.34 6.73
C GLN A 92 4.53 -10.14 6.93
N HIS A 93 5.40 -9.88 5.97
CA HIS A 93 6.23 -8.71 6.02
C HIS A 93 5.45 -7.54 5.46
N PHE A 94 5.66 -6.37 5.97
CA PHE A 94 4.96 -5.20 5.48
C PHE A 94 5.89 -4.01 5.44
N THR A 95 5.48 -2.97 4.72
CA THR A 95 6.15 -1.68 4.73
C THR A 95 5.10 -0.64 5.06
N ALA A 96 5.36 0.20 6.03
CA ALA A 96 4.47 1.29 6.35
C ALA A 96 5.02 2.51 5.66
N VAL A 97 4.16 3.22 4.96
CA VAL A 97 4.57 4.41 4.21
C VAL A 97 3.64 5.56 4.54
N GLN A 98 4.16 6.76 4.41
CA GLN A 98 3.34 7.94 4.54
C GLN A 98 3.21 8.53 3.15
N ILE A 99 1.99 8.73 2.68
CA ILE A 99 1.75 9.25 1.35
C ILE A 99 2.12 10.72 1.36
N LYS A 100 3.00 11.12 0.45
CA LYS A 100 3.44 12.49 0.41
C LYS A 100 2.72 13.29 -0.64
N ASP A 101 2.59 12.75 -1.82
CA ASP A 101 2.01 13.55 -2.89
C ASP A 101 1.54 12.67 -4.03
N ILE A 102 0.63 13.21 -4.83
CA ILE A 102 0.16 12.56 -6.03
C ILE A 102 0.76 13.38 -7.15
N ASN A 103 1.75 12.82 -7.81
CA ASN A 103 2.47 13.54 -8.84
C ASN A 103 1.80 13.31 -10.17
N LEU A 104 1.28 14.36 -10.77
CA LEU A 104 0.54 14.23 -12.01
C LEU A 104 1.44 14.24 -13.24
N GLY A 105 2.66 14.07 -13.07
CA GLY A 105 3.51 13.84 -14.19
C GLY A 105 4.00 15.06 -14.79
N GLY A 106 4.25 15.76 -14.67
CA GLY A 106 4.60 16.88 -15.34
C GLY A 106 5.76 17.24 -15.62
#